data_5a1700dc265bfa1522e45fb5fa9bd277
#
_entry.id   5a1700dc265bfa1522e45fb5fa9bd277
#
_cell.length_a   1.000
_cell.length_b   1.000
_cell.length_c   1.000
_cell.angle_alpha   90.00
_cell.angle_beta   90.00
_cell.angle_gamma   90.00
#
_symmetry.space_group_name_H-M   'P 1'
#
loop_
_entity.id
_entity.type
_entity.pdbx_description
1 polymer ?
#
loop_
_entity_poly.entity_id
_entity_poly.type
_entity_poly.pdbx_seq_one_letter_code
_entity_poly.pdbx_strand_id
1 'polypeptide(L)'
;MSTYALPAALPLAPGSSRRAGENTAEFMGRRGWRVVDAGGCLWHSVERGFFMSLPYHHAVTPDPAAVGRMLVSQRALGVRFFTLNHPGLASGLYVCRLKKYDLSAIHQKQRSLVRRGMEKFTVRQVEEAELLRQGLDLNRQTMKRQGRYDPEFGDARRWKRLAEAVYRSPGVSAYGAFSEGRLAAYLIACRDDNWLHLLHQMSRLEDLPNNPNHALTYAVTKMSAEDPTLEAVSYGVLSLIRQDGLHLYKLRFGYEVVERTSAFLIHPALAPILASGVAGRAVQLLRRIRPHDQRIEKAQAVIEGAKLYVANGLG
;
A
#
# COMPACT_ATOMS: atom_id res chain seq x y z
N MET A 1 -25.85 -7.06 24.77
CA MET A 1 -24.49 -6.94 24.19
C MET A 1 -24.50 -7.67 22.87
N SER A 2 -24.58 -6.95 21.75
CA SER A 2 -24.59 -7.57 20.42
C SER A 2 -23.18 -8.07 20.13
N THR A 3 -23.01 -9.39 20.05
CA THR A 3 -21.79 -10.03 19.60
C THR A 3 -21.70 -9.83 18.08
N TYR A 4 -20.91 -8.84 17.67
CA TYR A 4 -20.58 -8.67 16.24
C TYR A 4 -19.86 -9.93 15.75
N ALA A 5 -20.41 -10.62 14.76
CA ALA A 5 -19.74 -11.73 14.12
C ALA A 5 -18.50 -11.19 13.37
N LEU A 6 -17.32 -11.43 13.94
CA LEU A 6 -16.06 -11.12 13.28
C LEU A 6 -15.77 -12.16 12.20
N PRO A 7 -15.12 -11.79 11.10
CA PRO A 7 -14.71 -12.75 10.08
C PRO A 7 -13.79 -13.81 10.68
N ALA A 8 -13.89 -15.04 10.18
CA ALA A 8 -12.98 -16.12 10.57
C ALA A 8 -11.52 -15.74 10.34
N ALA A 9 -10.62 -16.24 11.19
CA ALA A 9 -9.19 -16.01 11.05
C ALA A 9 -8.71 -16.30 9.63
N LEU A 10 -7.72 -15.52 9.16
CA LEU A 10 -7.13 -15.74 7.84
C LEU A 10 -6.55 -17.17 7.76
N PRO A 11 -7.00 -18.00 6.81
CA PRO A 11 -6.41 -19.30 6.64
C PRO A 11 -5.03 -19.15 5.99
N LEU A 12 -4.00 -19.11 6.81
CA LEU A 12 -2.66 -19.39 6.32
C LEU A 12 -2.37 -20.85 6.63
N ALA A 13 -1.96 -21.56 5.60
CA ALA A 13 -1.41 -22.89 5.81
C ALA A 13 -0.24 -22.78 6.79
N PRO A 14 -0.26 -23.49 7.93
CA PRO A 14 0.87 -23.52 8.83
C PRO A 14 2.05 -24.13 8.07
N GLY A 15 3.21 -23.44 8.06
CA GLY A 15 4.46 -24.05 7.66
C GLY A 15 4.95 -23.83 6.23
N SER A 16 4.51 -22.82 5.50
CA SER A 16 5.21 -22.48 4.25
C SER A 16 6.50 -21.71 4.61
N SER A 17 7.65 -22.30 4.34
CA SER A 17 8.98 -21.67 4.38
C SER A 17 9.17 -20.66 3.24
N ARG A 18 8.21 -19.79 3.05
CA ARG A 18 8.26 -18.76 2.02
C ARG A 18 9.21 -17.66 2.45
N ARG A 19 10.02 -17.18 1.48
CA ARG A 19 10.84 -15.98 1.68
C ARG A 19 9.97 -14.77 1.96
N ALA A 20 10.44 -13.89 2.82
CA ALA A 20 9.78 -12.62 3.11
C ALA A 20 9.46 -11.85 1.82
N GLY A 21 8.22 -11.39 1.68
CA GLY A 21 7.73 -10.66 0.50
C GLY A 21 7.22 -11.52 -0.66
N GLU A 22 7.34 -12.85 -0.62
CA GLU A 22 6.91 -13.71 -1.71
C GLU A 22 5.40 -13.68 -1.95
N ASN A 23 4.59 -13.57 -0.91
CA ASN A 23 3.14 -13.50 -1.08
C ASN A 23 2.73 -12.22 -1.83
N THR A 24 3.29 -11.07 -1.42
CA THR A 24 3.06 -9.81 -2.15
C THR A 24 3.64 -9.88 -3.56
N ALA A 25 4.83 -10.46 -3.75
CA ALA A 25 5.44 -10.62 -5.07
C ALA A 25 4.57 -11.43 -6.01
N GLU A 26 4.06 -12.58 -5.56
CA GLU A 26 3.16 -13.43 -6.34
C GLU A 26 1.86 -12.69 -6.69
N PHE A 27 1.25 -12.01 -5.71
CA PHE A 27 0.06 -11.20 -5.95
C PHE A 27 0.31 -10.11 -7.00
N MET A 28 1.44 -9.39 -6.90
CA MET A 28 1.80 -8.36 -7.88
C MET A 28 2.02 -8.96 -9.27
N GLY A 29 2.70 -10.10 -9.37
CA GLY A 29 2.90 -10.81 -10.64
C GLY A 29 1.59 -11.24 -11.30
N ARG A 30 0.65 -11.82 -10.52
CA ARG A 30 -0.66 -12.24 -11.03
C ARG A 30 -1.54 -11.07 -11.49
N ARG A 31 -1.40 -9.90 -10.88
CA ARG A 31 -2.04 -8.64 -11.32
C ARG A 31 -1.46 -8.12 -12.65
N GLY A 32 -0.29 -8.63 -13.08
CA GLY A 32 0.40 -8.20 -14.29
C GLY A 32 1.51 -7.17 -14.06
N TRP A 33 1.92 -6.96 -12.82
CA TRP A 33 3.11 -6.18 -12.51
C TRP A 33 4.37 -7.02 -12.68
N ARG A 34 5.47 -6.38 -13.10
CA ARG A 34 6.76 -7.08 -13.18
C ARG A 34 7.30 -7.31 -11.77
N VAL A 35 7.78 -8.52 -11.54
CA VAL A 35 8.46 -8.90 -10.31
C VAL A 35 9.84 -9.41 -10.68
N VAL A 36 10.88 -8.97 -9.97
CA VAL A 36 12.27 -9.31 -10.23
C VAL A 36 12.99 -9.58 -8.91
N ASP A 37 13.84 -10.59 -8.87
CA ASP A 37 14.81 -10.80 -7.79
C ASP A 37 16.18 -10.27 -8.23
N ALA A 38 16.71 -9.30 -7.49
CA ALA A 38 18.01 -8.72 -7.78
C ALA A 38 18.62 -8.08 -6.54
N GLY A 39 19.95 -8.18 -6.39
CA GLY A 39 20.70 -7.56 -5.30
C GLY A 39 20.27 -8.03 -3.91
N GLY A 40 19.80 -9.29 -3.79
CA GLY A 40 19.32 -9.86 -2.53
C GLY A 40 17.88 -9.46 -2.16
N CYS A 41 17.17 -8.73 -3.00
CA CYS A 41 15.83 -8.20 -2.74
C CYS A 41 14.83 -8.60 -3.82
N LEU A 42 13.57 -8.79 -3.42
CA LEU A 42 12.44 -8.86 -4.34
C LEU A 42 11.96 -7.44 -4.67
N TRP A 43 11.68 -7.22 -5.95
CA TRP A 43 11.23 -5.94 -6.48
C TRP A 43 9.95 -6.13 -7.27
N HIS A 44 8.97 -5.27 -7.08
CA HIS A 44 7.83 -5.19 -7.99
C HIS A 44 7.77 -3.84 -8.68
N SER A 45 7.36 -3.84 -9.95
CA SER A 45 7.17 -2.58 -10.66
C SER A 45 6.04 -1.77 -10.03
N VAL A 46 6.25 -0.47 -9.96
CA VAL A 46 5.25 0.53 -9.62
C VAL A 46 5.08 1.49 -10.79
N GLU A 47 4.33 2.54 -10.65
CA GLU A 47 4.09 3.50 -11.73
C GLU A 47 5.38 3.98 -12.44
N ARG A 48 5.32 4.12 -13.77
CA ARG A 48 6.27 4.88 -14.61
C ARG A 48 7.73 4.40 -14.58
N GLY A 49 7.93 3.10 -14.58
CA GLY A 49 9.28 2.54 -14.73
C GLY A 49 10.09 2.53 -13.43
N PHE A 50 9.45 2.67 -12.29
CA PHE A 50 10.07 2.45 -10.99
C PHE A 50 9.72 1.07 -10.44
N PHE A 51 10.59 0.57 -9.55
CA PHE A 51 10.35 -0.61 -8.74
C PHE A 51 10.38 -0.25 -7.27
N MET A 52 9.71 -1.06 -6.45
CA MET A 52 9.75 -0.94 -4.98
C MET A 52 10.12 -2.29 -4.38
N SER A 53 10.92 -2.26 -3.31
CA SER A 53 11.34 -3.47 -2.59
C SER A 53 10.18 -4.13 -1.84
N LEU A 54 10.25 -5.44 -1.72
CA LEU A 54 9.36 -6.29 -0.92
C LEU A 54 10.16 -7.06 0.14
N PRO A 55 9.53 -7.36 1.28
CA PRO A 55 8.24 -6.84 1.74
C PRO A 55 8.32 -5.36 2.15
N TYR A 56 7.19 -4.66 2.17
CA TYR A 56 7.16 -3.21 2.45
C TYR A 56 7.64 -2.83 3.86
N HIS A 57 7.60 -3.73 4.82
CA HIS A 57 7.99 -3.47 6.20
C HIS A 57 9.49 -3.70 6.48
N HIS A 58 10.23 -4.31 5.55
CA HIS A 58 11.66 -4.52 5.69
C HIS A 58 12.48 -3.31 5.21
N ALA A 59 13.48 -2.94 6.00
CA ALA A 59 14.59 -2.15 5.53
C ALA A 59 15.60 -3.08 4.87
N VAL A 60 16.12 -2.69 3.70
CA VAL A 60 17.03 -3.52 2.91
C VAL A 60 18.30 -2.75 2.55
N THR A 61 19.35 -3.52 2.27
CA THR A 61 20.64 -3.00 1.76
C THR A 61 20.98 -3.80 0.49
N PRO A 62 20.38 -3.43 -0.66
CA PRO A 62 20.57 -4.15 -1.90
C PRO A 62 21.99 -3.94 -2.45
N ASP A 63 22.51 -4.92 -3.19
CA ASP A 63 23.75 -4.74 -3.98
C ASP A 63 23.49 -3.72 -5.12
N PRO A 64 24.14 -2.53 -5.12
CA PRO A 64 23.90 -1.50 -6.12
C PRO A 64 24.23 -1.95 -7.55
N ALA A 65 25.28 -2.76 -7.73
CA ALA A 65 25.69 -3.24 -9.05
C ALA A 65 24.65 -4.19 -9.66
N ALA A 66 24.10 -5.11 -8.84
CA ALA A 66 23.04 -6.02 -9.29
C ALA A 66 21.75 -5.26 -9.58
N VAL A 67 21.39 -4.26 -8.76
CA VAL A 67 20.23 -3.40 -9.03
C VAL A 67 20.45 -2.56 -10.29
N GLY A 68 21.64 -2.03 -10.51
CA GLY A 68 21.98 -1.29 -11.74
C GLY A 68 21.77 -2.15 -13.00
N ARG A 69 22.27 -3.40 -13.01
CA ARG A 69 22.04 -4.37 -14.10
C ARG A 69 20.55 -4.67 -14.30
N MET A 70 19.82 -4.83 -13.21
CA MET A 70 18.36 -5.04 -13.24
C MET A 70 17.65 -3.83 -13.87
N LEU A 71 17.99 -2.61 -13.51
CA LEU A 71 17.40 -1.40 -14.08
C LEU A 71 17.62 -1.32 -15.58
N VAL A 72 18.82 -1.65 -16.06
CA VAL A 72 19.14 -1.70 -17.50
C VAL A 72 18.30 -2.77 -18.21
N SER A 73 18.29 -4.00 -17.69
CA SER A 73 17.57 -5.13 -18.32
C SER A 73 16.06 -4.91 -18.33
N GLN A 74 15.51 -4.28 -17.29
CA GLN A 74 14.09 -3.98 -17.16
C GLN A 74 13.67 -2.67 -17.84
N ARG A 75 14.60 -1.91 -18.41
CA ARG A 75 14.37 -0.55 -18.95
C ARG A 75 13.64 0.32 -17.93
N ALA A 76 14.09 0.28 -16.68
CA ALA A 76 13.48 0.98 -15.57
C ALA A 76 14.25 2.23 -15.21
N LEU A 77 13.57 3.25 -14.69
CA LEU A 77 14.17 4.54 -14.32
C LEU A 77 14.88 4.47 -12.97
N GLY A 78 14.38 3.63 -12.06
CA GLY A 78 14.95 3.52 -10.73
C GLY A 78 14.20 2.55 -9.83
N VAL A 79 14.71 2.40 -8.61
CA VAL A 79 14.07 1.69 -7.51
C VAL A 79 13.89 2.60 -6.30
N ARG A 80 12.89 2.30 -5.49
CA ARG A 80 12.67 2.86 -4.17
C ARG A 80 12.68 1.73 -3.15
N PHE A 81 13.36 1.93 -2.01
CA PHE A 81 13.40 0.96 -0.92
C PHE A 81 13.54 1.65 0.43
N PHE A 82 13.20 0.94 1.50
CA PHE A 82 13.50 1.39 2.85
C PHE A 82 14.84 0.88 3.30
N THR A 83 15.58 1.73 4.01
CA THR A 83 16.90 1.42 4.54
C THR A 83 17.09 2.03 5.93
N LEU A 84 17.99 1.42 6.72
CA LEU A 84 18.45 1.98 8.00
C LEU A 84 19.82 2.69 7.85
N ASN A 85 20.59 2.31 6.85
CA ASN A 85 22.02 2.62 6.76
C ASN A 85 22.39 3.58 5.62
N HIS A 86 21.43 3.92 4.75
CA HIS A 86 21.70 4.78 3.61
C HIS A 86 20.95 6.11 3.74
N PRO A 87 21.54 7.21 3.25
CA PRO A 87 20.87 8.49 3.18
C PRO A 87 19.68 8.45 2.21
N GLY A 88 18.66 9.21 2.51
CA GLY A 88 17.46 9.28 1.70
C GLY A 88 16.42 10.22 2.29
N LEU A 89 15.21 10.14 1.83
CA LEU A 89 14.09 10.96 2.30
C LEU A 89 13.44 10.35 3.55
N ALA A 90 13.05 11.20 4.49
CA ALA A 90 12.20 10.78 5.60
C ALA A 90 10.91 10.18 5.08
N SER A 91 10.56 9.00 5.56
CA SER A 91 9.37 8.25 5.17
C SER A 91 8.97 7.31 6.30
N GLY A 92 8.13 6.34 6.05
CA GLY A 92 7.71 5.36 7.03
C GLY A 92 6.52 4.52 6.61
N LEU A 93 6.02 3.75 7.56
CA LEU A 93 4.80 2.97 7.43
C LEU A 93 3.83 3.35 8.54
N TYR A 94 2.53 3.27 8.24
CA TYR A 94 1.50 3.28 9.28
C TYR A 94 1.36 1.87 9.84
N VAL A 95 1.61 1.69 11.12
CA VAL A 95 1.70 0.37 11.76
C VAL A 95 0.83 0.34 13.02
N CYS A 96 0.10 -0.73 13.20
CA CYS A 96 -0.57 -1.08 14.45
C CYS A 96 0.02 -2.37 14.98
N ARG A 97 0.57 -2.34 16.21
CA ARG A 97 1.19 -3.49 16.90
C ARG A 97 0.43 -3.89 18.16
N LEU A 98 -0.78 -3.38 18.32
CA LEU A 98 -1.58 -3.63 19.52
C LEU A 98 -2.07 -5.07 19.54
N LYS A 99 -1.66 -5.83 20.56
CA LYS A 99 -2.14 -7.21 20.78
C LYS A 99 -3.60 -7.24 21.26
N LYS A 100 -4.08 -6.16 21.86
CA LYS A 100 -5.47 -5.96 22.21
C LYS A 100 -5.95 -4.70 21.53
N TYR A 101 -6.78 -4.86 20.51
CA TYR A 101 -7.32 -3.75 19.73
C TYR A 101 -8.83 -3.71 19.89
N ASP A 102 -9.30 -2.67 20.57
CA ASP A 102 -10.71 -2.38 20.76
C ASP A 102 -11.01 -0.89 20.55
N LEU A 103 -12.23 -0.47 20.86
CA LEU A 103 -12.61 0.93 20.70
C LEU A 103 -11.78 1.91 21.56
N SER A 104 -11.13 1.45 22.63
CA SER A 104 -10.28 2.32 23.46
C SER A 104 -8.99 2.73 22.72
N ALA A 105 -8.48 1.87 21.84
CA ALA A 105 -7.33 2.14 21.00
C ALA A 105 -7.60 3.20 19.91
N ILE A 106 -8.87 3.50 19.65
CA ILE A 106 -9.30 4.44 18.62
C ILE A 106 -9.56 5.81 19.23
N HIS A 107 -9.14 6.86 18.53
CA HIS A 107 -9.43 8.24 18.96
C HIS A 107 -10.94 8.47 19.13
N GLN A 108 -11.34 9.14 20.20
CA GLN A 108 -12.74 9.28 20.60
C GLN A 108 -13.68 9.78 19.48
N LYS A 109 -13.20 10.70 18.61
CA LYS A 109 -13.98 11.21 17.47
C LYS A 109 -14.34 10.12 16.44
N GLN A 110 -13.62 8.99 16.41
CA GLN A 110 -13.88 7.88 15.48
C GLN A 110 -14.77 6.79 16.10
N ARG A 111 -14.83 6.68 17.44
CA ARG A 111 -15.54 5.59 18.11
C ARG A 111 -17.03 5.53 17.75
N SER A 112 -17.69 6.68 17.69
CA SER A 112 -19.11 6.77 17.31
C SER A 112 -19.34 6.39 15.85
N LEU A 113 -18.40 6.75 14.96
CA LEU A 113 -18.47 6.41 13.55
C LEU A 113 -18.27 4.89 13.34
N VAL A 114 -17.33 4.29 14.08
CA VAL A 114 -17.13 2.84 14.08
C VAL A 114 -18.37 2.11 14.58
N ARG A 115 -18.97 2.53 15.73
CA ARG A 115 -20.17 1.89 16.25
C ARG A 115 -21.33 1.94 15.25
N ARG A 116 -21.62 3.11 14.68
CA ARG A 116 -22.66 3.25 13.64
C ARG A 116 -22.39 2.39 12.41
N GLY A 117 -21.12 2.33 11.97
CA GLY A 117 -20.74 1.47 10.88
C GLY A 117 -20.93 -0.02 11.21
N MET A 118 -20.53 -0.48 12.40
CA MET A 118 -20.69 -1.86 12.85
C MET A 118 -22.16 -2.25 13.10
N GLU A 119 -23.04 -1.31 13.44
CA GLU A 119 -24.48 -1.53 13.55
C GLU A 119 -25.15 -1.69 12.18
N LYS A 120 -24.65 -0.96 11.16
CA LYS A 120 -25.25 -0.94 9.82
C LYS A 120 -24.70 -2.01 8.90
N PHE A 121 -23.42 -2.40 9.07
CA PHE A 121 -22.73 -3.29 8.15
C PHE A 121 -22.21 -4.55 8.85
N THR A 122 -22.42 -5.69 8.20
CA THR A 122 -21.72 -6.95 8.53
C THR A 122 -20.40 -6.98 7.79
N VAL A 123 -19.30 -7.15 8.54
CA VAL A 123 -17.94 -7.29 7.95
C VAL A 123 -17.61 -8.77 7.85
N ARG A 124 -17.25 -9.21 6.64
CA ARG A 124 -16.83 -10.59 6.35
C ARG A 124 -15.87 -10.64 5.16
N GLN A 125 -15.31 -11.82 4.89
CA GLN A 125 -14.61 -12.04 3.63
C GLN A 125 -15.59 -11.88 2.45
N VAL A 126 -15.05 -11.32 1.36
CA VAL A 126 -15.77 -11.16 0.09
C VAL A 126 -15.52 -12.40 -0.75
N GLU A 127 -16.54 -12.98 -1.34
CA GLU A 127 -16.38 -14.05 -2.30
C GLU A 127 -15.93 -13.52 -3.67
N GLU A 128 -15.20 -14.33 -4.46
CA GLU A 128 -14.69 -13.93 -5.77
C GLU A 128 -15.78 -13.36 -6.67
N ALA A 129 -16.92 -14.06 -6.75
CA ALA A 129 -18.06 -13.65 -7.57
C ALA A 129 -18.65 -12.30 -7.12
N GLU A 130 -18.66 -12.03 -5.81
CA GLU A 130 -19.14 -10.75 -5.25
C GLU A 130 -18.18 -9.62 -5.59
N LEU A 131 -16.88 -9.85 -5.42
CA LEU A 131 -15.85 -8.84 -5.71
C LEU A 131 -15.82 -8.50 -7.20
N LEU A 132 -15.88 -9.50 -8.07
CA LEU A 132 -15.95 -9.32 -9.52
C LEU A 132 -17.17 -8.51 -9.94
N ARG A 133 -18.35 -8.86 -9.41
CA ARG A 133 -19.62 -8.25 -9.78
C ARG A 133 -19.77 -6.83 -9.28
N GLN A 134 -19.36 -6.53 -8.04
CA GLN A 134 -19.66 -5.27 -7.39
C GLN A 134 -18.44 -4.33 -7.29
N GLY A 135 -17.21 -4.86 -7.22
CA GLY A 135 -16.00 -4.08 -6.90
C GLY A 135 -15.65 -3.02 -7.93
N LEU A 136 -15.86 -3.28 -9.23
CA LEU A 136 -15.56 -2.32 -10.28
C LEU A 136 -16.35 -1.01 -10.13
N ASP A 137 -17.61 -1.09 -9.74
CA ASP A 137 -18.44 0.09 -9.50
C ASP A 137 -17.95 0.89 -8.29
N LEU A 138 -17.61 0.22 -7.17
CA LEU A 138 -17.02 0.87 -6.00
C LEU A 138 -15.71 1.58 -6.34
N ASN A 139 -14.88 0.97 -7.19
CA ASN A 139 -13.63 1.56 -7.65
C ASN A 139 -13.88 2.86 -8.39
N ARG A 140 -14.77 2.84 -9.37
CA ARG A 140 -15.09 4.01 -10.21
C ARG A 140 -15.67 5.14 -9.37
N GLN A 141 -16.58 4.85 -8.45
CA GLN A 141 -17.14 5.83 -7.52
C GLN A 141 -16.06 6.44 -6.61
N THR A 142 -15.19 5.60 -6.03
CA THR A 142 -14.09 6.07 -5.17
C THR A 142 -13.12 6.95 -5.93
N MET A 143 -12.69 6.54 -7.13
CA MET A 143 -11.76 7.32 -7.96
C MET A 143 -12.35 8.66 -8.39
N LYS A 144 -13.61 8.67 -8.82
CA LYS A 144 -14.34 9.90 -9.20
C LYS A 144 -14.38 10.89 -8.03
N ARG A 145 -14.74 10.42 -6.82
CA ARG A 145 -14.76 11.23 -5.60
C ARG A 145 -13.38 11.80 -5.25
N GLN A 146 -12.33 11.03 -5.49
CA GLN A 146 -10.95 11.43 -5.17
C GLN A 146 -10.28 12.25 -6.28
N GLY A 147 -10.97 12.53 -7.39
CA GLY A 147 -10.41 13.26 -8.52
C GLY A 147 -9.22 12.57 -9.19
N ARG A 148 -9.15 11.25 -9.12
CA ARG A 148 -8.05 10.44 -9.69
C ARG A 148 -8.59 9.34 -10.60
N TYR A 149 -7.72 8.85 -11.48
CA TYR A 149 -7.99 7.68 -12.28
C TYR A 149 -6.80 6.72 -12.22
N ASP A 150 -7.09 5.47 -11.97
CA ASP A 150 -6.14 4.35 -12.01
C ASP A 150 -6.72 3.28 -12.94
N PRO A 151 -6.05 2.98 -14.07
CA PRO A 151 -6.54 2.00 -15.02
C PRO A 151 -6.75 0.61 -14.43
N GLU A 152 -5.98 0.22 -13.41
CA GLU A 152 -6.09 -1.09 -12.79
C GLU A 152 -7.44 -1.26 -12.08
N PHE A 153 -7.96 -0.19 -11.51
CA PHE A 153 -9.24 -0.19 -10.81
C PHE A 153 -10.42 0.26 -11.68
N GLY A 154 -10.18 1.00 -12.77
CA GLY A 154 -11.22 1.58 -13.62
C GLY A 154 -11.55 0.78 -14.88
N ASP A 155 -10.56 0.07 -15.44
CA ASP A 155 -10.72 -0.79 -16.60
C ASP A 155 -11.22 -2.17 -16.21
N ALA A 156 -12.26 -2.67 -16.87
CA ALA A 156 -12.90 -3.93 -16.50
C ALA A 156 -12.00 -5.16 -16.65
N ARG A 157 -11.09 -5.18 -17.66
CA ARG A 157 -10.19 -6.32 -17.88
C ARG A 157 -9.08 -6.35 -16.84
N ARG A 158 -8.52 -5.17 -16.51
CA ARG A 158 -7.48 -5.05 -15.48
C ARG A 158 -8.06 -5.34 -14.10
N TRP A 159 -9.24 -4.82 -13.81
CA TRP A 159 -9.95 -5.12 -12.57
C TRP A 159 -10.23 -6.63 -12.41
N LYS A 160 -10.73 -7.29 -13.46
CA LYS A 160 -10.95 -8.74 -13.44
C LYS A 160 -9.67 -9.48 -13.06
N ARG A 161 -8.54 -9.15 -13.69
CA ARG A 161 -7.24 -9.76 -13.39
C ARG A 161 -6.83 -9.55 -11.93
N LEU A 162 -6.99 -8.31 -11.42
CA LEU A 162 -6.68 -7.99 -10.03
C LEU A 162 -7.58 -8.80 -9.07
N ALA A 163 -8.89 -8.80 -9.29
CA ALA A 163 -9.84 -9.52 -8.45
C ALA A 163 -9.56 -11.04 -8.44
N GLU A 164 -9.30 -11.65 -9.59
CA GLU A 164 -8.89 -13.06 -9.67
C GLU A 164 -7.55 -13.31 -8.95
N ALA A 165 -6.60 -12.38 -9.04
CA ALA A 165 -5.30 -12.49 -8.35
C ALA A 165 -5.47 -12.53 -6.83
N VAL A 166 -6.46 -11.85 -6.25
CA VAL A 166 -6.76 -11.91 -4.80
C VAL A 166 -7.01 -13.34 -4.35
N TYR A 167 -7.79 -14.10 -5.10
CA TYR A 167 -8.19 -15.48 -4.71
C TYR A 167 -7.19 -16.56 -5.13
N ARG A 168 -6.29 -16.22 -6.04
CA ARG A 168 -5.25 -17.15 -6.53
C ARG A 168 -3.89 -16.94 -5.89
N SER A 169 -3.73 -15.89 -5.07
CA SER A 169 -2.46 -15.60 -4.40
C SER A 169 -2.51 -15.98 -2.93
N PRO A 170 -1.53 -16.74 -2.43
CA PRO A 170 -1.48 -17.11 -1.02
C PRO A 170 -1.32 -15.86 -0.14
N GLY A 171 -1.92 -15.91 1.03
CA GLY A 171 -1.86 -14.81 1.99
C GLY A 171 -2.66 -13.56 1.62
N VAL A 172 -3.36 -13.54 0.47
CA VAL A 172 -4.19 -12.41 0.05
C VAL A 172 -5.65 -12.69 0.33
N SER A 173 -6.35 -11.69 0.85
CA SER A 173 -7.78 -11.77 1.15
C SER A 173 -8.48 -10.45 0.87
N ALA A 174 -9.75 -10.51 0.50
CA ALA A 174 -10.63 -9.36 0.43
C ALA A 174 -11.67 -9.42 1.56
N TYR A 175 -11.85 -8.33 2.27
CA TYR A 175 -12.87 -8.13 3.29
C TYR A 175 -13.87 -7.08 2.82
N GLY A 176 -15.14 -7.26 3.13
CA GLY A 176 -16.20 -6.36 2.74
C GLY A 176 -17.10 -5.98 3.90
N ALA A 177 -17.60 -4.74 3.86
CA ALA A 177 -18.71 -4.28 4.67
C ALA A 177 -19.99 -4.41 3.85
N PHE A 178 -20.93 -5.22 4.31
CA PHE A 178 -22.18 -5.57 3.62
C PHE A 178 -23.40 -5.05 4.36
N SER A 179 -24.37 -4.55 3.63
CA SER A 179 -25.72 -4.30 4.11
C SER A 179 -26.71 -4.94 3.16
N GLU A 180 -27.57 -5.84 3.68
CA GLU A 180 -28.59 -6.54 2.91
C GLU A 180 -28.04 -7.27 1.66
N GLY A 181 -26.87 -7.92 1.79
CA GLY A 181 -26.17 -8.60 0.72
C GLY A 181 -25.44 -7.70 -0.29
N ARG A 182 -25.53 -6.39 -0.15
CA ARG A 182 -24.88 -5.42 -1.01
C ARG A 182 -23.54 -4.98 -0.42
N LEU A 183 -22.49 -5.00 -1.25
CA LEU A 183 -21.16 -4.56 -0.87
C LEU A 183 -21.09 -3.02 -0.82
N ALA A 184 -20.89 -2.47 0.38
CA ALA A 184 -20.76 -1.03 0.61
C ALA A 184 -19.30 -0.55 0.58
N ALA A 185 -18.36 -1.38 1.05
CA ALA A 185 -16.93 -1.14 0.96
C ALA A 185 -16.18 -2.46 0.92
N TYR A 186 -14.99 -2.47 0.31
CA TYR A 186 -14.07 -3.59 0.42
C TYR A 186 -12.65 -3.13 0.73
N LEU A 187 -11.85 -4.05 1.28
CA LEU A 187 -10.45 -3.90 1.60
C LEU A 187 -9.70 -5.16 1.14
N ILE A 188 -8.62 -4.99 0.39
CA ILE A 188 -7.71 -6.08 0.03
C ILE A 188 -6.51 -6.01 0.97
N ALA A 189 -6.19 -7.13 1.60
CA ALA A 189 -5.05 -7.29 2.48
C ALA A 189 -4.16 -8.43 2.00
N CYS A 190 -2.85 -8.30 2.25
CA CYS A 190 -1.86 -9.32 1.96
C CYS A 190 -1.01 -9.57 3.20
N ARG A 191 -0.87 -10.83 3.57
CA ARG A 191 0.03 -11.26 4.62
C ARG A 191 1.38 -11.63 4.04
N ASP A 192 2.42 -10.97 4.53
CA ASP A 192 3.81 -11.36 4.33
C ASP A 192 4.44 -11.60 5.71
N ASP A 193 5.02 -12.77 5.90
CA ASP A 193 5.55 -13.21 7.20
C ASP A 193 4.48 -13.10 8.31
N ASN A 194 4.83 -12.42 9.38
CA ASN A 194 3.96 -12.11 10.51
C ASN A 194 3.33 -10.69 10.42
N TRP A 195 3.28 -10.08 9.22
CA TRP A 195 2.64 -8.78 8.99
C TRP A 195 1.46 -8.89 8.04
N LEU A 196 0.37 -8.16 8.34
CA LEU A 196 -0.73 -7.97 7.42
C LEU A 196 -0.67 -6.56 6.81
N HIS A 197 -0.58 -6.48 5.49
CA HIS A 197 -0.59 -5.21 4.75
C HIS A 197 -1.97 -4.90 4.19
N LEU A 198 -2.58 -3.80 4.62
CA LEU A 198 -3.83 -3.29 4.04
C LEU A 198 -3.48 -2.51 2.78
N LEU A 199 -3.80 -3.08 1.62
CA LEU A 199 -3.31 -2.58 0.32
C LEU A 199 -4.27 -1.58 -0.35
N HIS A 200 -5.53 -1.97 -0.48
CA HIS A 200 -6.53 -1.19 -1.23
C HIS A 200 -7.86 -1.19 -0.48
N GLN A 201 -8.47 -0.01 -0.38
CA GLN A 201 -9.79 0.16 0.21
C GLN A 201 -10.65 1.05 -0.68
N MET A 202 -11.81 0.55 -1.08
CA MET A 202 -12.78 1.24 -1.94
C MET A 202 -14.16 1.19 -1.32
N SER A 203 -14.99 2.19 -1.64
CA SER A 203 -16.32 2.31 -1.02
C SER A 203 -17.32 2.95 -1.97
N ARG A 204 -18.56 2.54 -1.81
CA ARG A 204 -19.71 3.09 -2.50
C ARG A 204 -20.05 4.48 -1.95
N LEU A 205 -20.34 5.43 -2.82
CA LEU A 205 -20.54 6.82 -2.45
C LEU A 205 -21.78 7.00 -1.54
N GLU A 206 -22.88 6.35 -1.89
CA GLU A 206 -24.15 6.44 -1.17
C GLU A 206 -24.10 5.87 0.25
N ASP A 207 -23.19 4.94 0.52
CA ASP A 207 -23.03 4.29 1.83
C ASP A 207 -22.09 5.06 2.78
N LEU A 208 -21.34 6.04 2.29
CA LEU A 208 -20.36 6.78 3.11
C LEU A 208 -20.94 7.44 4.38
N PRO A 209 -22.17 8.01 4.36
CA PRO A 209 -22.76 8.56 5.58
C PRO A 209 -22.92 7.54 6.70
N ASN A 210 -23.03 6.26 6.36
CA ASN A 210 -23.16 5.14 7.30
C ASN A 210 -21.81 4.53 7.73
N ASN A 211 -20.68 5.11 7.32
CA ASN A 211 -19.33 4.78 7.79
C ASN A 211 -18.84 3.35 7.48
N PRO A 212 -19.02 2.78 6.26
CA PRO A 212 -18.58 1.43 5.93
C PRO A 212 -17.06 1.27 6.03
N ASN A 213 -16.29 2.31 5.68
CA ASN A 213 -14.84 2.30 5.79
C ASN A 213 -14.36 2.21 7.25
N HIS A 214 -15.09 2.83 8.19
CA HIS A 214 -14.76 2.79 9.61
C HIS A 214 -15.02 1.40 10.18
N ALA A 215 -16.16 0.79 9.85
CA ALA A 215 -16.48 -0.58 10.24
C ALA A 215 -15.43 -1.56 9.71
N LEU A 216 -15.09 -1.46 8.43
CA LEU A 216 -14.17 -2.35 7.74
C LEU A 216 -12.75 -2.26 8.30
N THR A 217 -12.21 -1.04 8.41
CA THR A 217 -10.87 -0.83 8.98
C THR A 217 -10.79 -1.33 10.41
N TYR A 218 -11.80 -1.04 11.25
CA TYR A 218 -11.83 -1.49 12.63
C TYR A 218 -11.88 -3.01 12.73
N ALA A 219 -12.82 -3.65 12.02
CA ALA A 219 -13.01 -5.09 12.11
C ALA A 219 -11.78 -5.88 11.64
N VAL A 220 -11.17 -5.48 10.51
CA VAL A 220 -9.98 -6.13 9.98
C VAL A 220 -8.78 -5.92 10.91
N THR A 221 -8.57 -4.71 11.42
CA THR A 221 -7.46 -4.45 12.36
C THR A 221 -7.65 -5.24 13.67
N LYS A 222 -8.88 -5.27 14.22
CA LYS A 222 -9.20 -6.02 15.44
C LYS A 222 -8.96 -7.52 15.27
N MET A 223 -9.50 -8.11 14.23
CA MET A 223 -9.29 -9.52 13.90
C MET A 223 -7.80 -9.86 13.78
N SER A 224 -7.03 -8.99 13.12
CA SER A 224 -5.59 -9.19 12.94
C SER A 224 -4.80 -9.04 14.25
N ALA A 225 -5.22 -8.15 15.14
CA ALA A 225 -4.59 -7.99 16.46
C ALA A 225 -4.87 -9.19 17.40
N GLU A 226 -5.97 -9.90 17.16
CA GLU A 226 -6.36 -11.12 17.88
C GLU A 226 -5.67 -12.37 17.30
N ASP A 227 -5.07 -12.31 16.11
CA ASP A 227 -4.28 -13.41 15.53
C ASP A 227 -2.88 -13.47 16.21
N PRO A 228 -2.59 -14.53 16.98
CA PRO A 228 -1.32 -14.63 17.69
C PRO A 228 -0.11 -14.80 16.76
N THR A 229 -0.34 -15.15 15.51
CA THR A 229 0.68 -15.35 14.49
C THR A 229 1.04 -14.07 13.73
N LEU A 230 0.30 -12.98 13.96
CA LEU A 230 0.61 -11.66 13.44
C LEU A 230 1.29 -10.77 14.49
N GLU A 231 2.36 -10.12 14.10
CA GLU A 231 3.06 -9.10 14.90
C GLU A 231 2.45 -7.73 14.72
N ALA A 232 2.09 -7.39 13.46
CA ALA A 232 1.66 -6.05 13.11
C ALA A 232 0.71 -6.02 11.91
N VAL A 233 -0.10 -4.96 11.88
CA VAL A 233 -0.91 -4.57 10.73
C VAL A 233 -0.34 -3.27 10.16
N SER A 234 -0.04 -3.26 8.85
CA SER A 234 0.42 -2.06 8.15
C SER A 234 -0.69 -1.49 7.28
N TYR A 235 -0.96 -0.19 7.45
CA TYR A 235 -1.90 0.53 6.57
C TYR A 235 -1.16 1.35 5.49
N GLY A 236 -0.16 0.71 4.89
CA GLY A 236 0.60 1.20 3.77
C GLY A 236 1.73 2.16 4.14
N VAL A 237 2.47 2.55 3.12
CA VAL A 237 3.64 3.41 3.18
C VAL A 237 3.22 4.88 3.24
N LEU A 238 4.02 5.72 3.92
CA LEU A 238 3.87 7.17 3.82
C LEU A 238 4.03 7.61 2.37
N SER A 239 3.04 8.37 1.90
CA SER A 239 3.13 8.99 0.57
C SER A 239 4.28 10.00 0.54
N LEU A 240 4.99 10.06 -0.59
CA LEU A 240 5.97 11.13 -0.85
C LEU A 240 5.31 12.52 -0.82
N ILE A 241 4.00 12.57 -1.06
CA ILE A 241 3.18 13.77 -0.93
C ILE A 241 2.17 13.52 0.17
N ARG A 242 2.21 14.34 1.19
CA ARG A 242 1.34 14.18 2.35
C ARG A 242 -0.12 14.46 2.00
N GLN A 243 -1.00 13.55 2.40
CA GLN A 243 -2.46 13.70 2.33
C GLN A 243 -2.99 13.77 3.77
N ASP A 244 -3.14 14.98 4.29
CA ASP A 244 -3.43 15.20 5.71
C ASP A 244 -4.70 14.49 6.19
N GLY A 245 -5.76 14.46 5.40
CA GLY A 245 -6.99 13.77 5.78
C GLY A 245 -6.80 12.25 5.97
N LEU A 246 -6.08 11.60 5.05
CA LEU A 246 -5.79 10.17 5.13
C LEU A 246 -4.77 9.86 6.24
N HIS A 247 -3.79 10.73 6.42
CA HIS A 247 -2.82 10.64 7.51
C HIS A 247 -3.52 10.66 8.87
N LEU A 248 -4.34 11.68 9.13
CA LEU A 248 -5.10 11.80 10.38
C LEU A 248 -6.09 10.65 10.58
N TYR A 249 -6.72 10.15 9.51
CA TYR A 249 -7.59 9.00 9.58
C TYR A 249 -6.86 7.79 10.16
N LYS A 250 -5.68 7.45 9.63
CA LYS A 250 -4.88 6.31 10.08
C LYS A 250 -4.43 6.47 11.53
N LEU A 251 -3.89 7.64 11.90
CA LEU A 251 -3.48 7.91 13.27
C LEU A 251 -4.65 7.78 14.26
N ARG A 252 -5.83 8.26 13.88
CA ARG A 252 -7.05 8.15 14.72
C ARG A 252 -7.57 6.73 14.88
N PHE A 253 -7.16 5.81 14.00
CA PHE A 253 -7.42 4.38 14.11
C PHE A 253 -6.36 3.62 14.91
N GLY A 254 -5.48 4.33 15.64
CA GLY A 254 -4.45 3.71 16.49
C GLY A 254 -3.23 3.21 15.72
N TYR A 255 -3.07 3.61 14.46
CA TYR A 255 -1.82 3.38 13.74
C TYR A 255 -0.81 4.46 14.10
N GLU A 256 0.43 4.06 14.30
CA GLU A 256 1.57 4.96 14.47
C GLU A 256 2.41 5.01 13.20
N VAL A 257 3.20 6.06 13.04
CA VAL A 257 4.19 6.13 11.96
C VAL A 257 5.49 5.51 12.47
N VAL A 258 5.85 4.37 11.92
CA VAL A 258 7.19 3.81 12.10
C VAL A 258 8.10 4.45 11.05
N GLU A 259 8.96 5.35 11.50
CA GLU A 259 9.87 6.09 10.63
C GLU A 259 10.86 5.17 9.93
N ARG A 260 11.15 5.49 8.68
CA ARG A 260 12.13 4.82 7.82
C ARG A 260 12.77 5.84 6.89
N THR A 261 13.97 5.57 6.47
CA THR A 261 14.60 6.30 5.36
C THR A 261 14.22 5.64 4.04
N SER A 262 13.70 6.43 3.10
CA SER A 262 13.40 5.98 1.74
C SER A 262 14.55 6.36 0.81
N ALA A 263 15.32 5.38 0.37
CA ALA A 263 16.40 5.55 -0.59
C ALA A 263 15.95 5.28 -2.03
N PHE A 264 16.68 5.86 -2.97
CA PHE A 264 16.41 5.73 -4.40
C PHE A 264 17.71 5.41 -5.14
N LEU A 265 17.74 4.29 -5.86
CA LEU A 265 18.74 3.99 -6.87
C LEU A 265 18.16 4.28 -8.25
N ILE A 266 18.90 5.05 -9.05
CA ILE A 266 18.45 5.48 -10.38
C ILE A 266 19.27 4.74 -11.44
N HIS A 267 18.65 4.54 -12.62
CA HIS A 267 19.29 3.93 -13.77
C HIS A 267 20.67 4.57 -14.03
N PRO A 268 21.73 3.79 -14.21
CA PRO A 268 23.11 4.31 -14.33
C PRO A 268 23.28 5.41 -15.38
N ALA A 269 22.61 5.30 -16.52
CA ALA A 269 22.65 6.32 -17.57
C ALA A 269 22.01 7.66 -17.18
N LEU A 270 21.18 7.70 -16.12
CA LEU A 270 20.54 8.93 -15.63
C LEU A 270 21.32 9.58 -14.50
N ALA A 271 22.24 8.85 -13.85
CA ALA A 271 23.01 9.35 -12.72
C ALA A 271 23.81 10.64 -13.06
N PRO A 272 24.51 10.76 -14.21
CA PRO A 272 25.21 12.00 -14.58
C PRO A 272 24.28 13.20 -14.75
N ILE A 273 23.07 12.99 -15.29
CA ILE A 273 22.07 14.05 -15.47
C ILE A 273 21.57 14.57 -14.12
N LEU A 274 21.38 13.66 -13.17
CA LEU A 274 20.99 14.02 -11.81
C LEU A 274 22.12 14.76 -11.08
N ALA A 275 23.36 14.29 -11.23
CA ALA A 275 24.55 14.93 -10.63
C ALA A 275 24.77 16.36 -11.17
N SER A 276 24.53 16.60 -12.47
CA SER A 276 24.69 17.93 -13.10
C SER A 276 23.70 18.99 -12.57
N GLY A 277 22.69 18.60 -11.82
CA GLY A 277 21.66 19.52 -11.32
C GLY A 277 20.64 20.00 -12.36
N VAL A 278 20.80 19.66 -13.64
CA VAL A 278 19.90 20.06 -14.74
C VAL A 278 18.47 19.56 -14.48
N ALA A 279 18.33 18.30 -14.09
CA ALA A 279 17.01 17.71 -13.76
C ALA A 279 16.31 18.48 -12.62
N GLY A 280 17.06 18.87 -11.58
CA GLY A 280 16.50 19.65 -10.47
C GLY A 280 16.01 21.02 -10.91
N ARG A 281 16.79 21.73 -11.74
CA ARG A 281 16.40 23.06 -12.29
C ARG A 281 15.15 22.94 -13.19
N ALA A 282 15.09 21.92 -14.04
CA ALA A 282 13.92 21.68 -14.89
C ALA A 282 12.65 21.44 -14.07
N VAL A 283 12.73 20.62 -13.02
CA VAL A 283 11.57 20.37 -12.13
C VAL A 283 11.17 21.64 -11.36
N GLN A 284 12.13 22.43 -10.88
CA GLN A 284 11.83 23.71 -10.22
C GLN A 284 11.14 24.70 -11.17
N LEU A 285 11.55 24.75 -12.42
CA LEU A 285 10.88 25.59 -13.44
C LEU A 285 9.44 25.09 -13.70
N LEU A 286 9.24 23.80 -13.89
CA LEU A 286 7.91 23.20 -14.05
C LEU A 286 7.01 23.47 -12.85
N ARG A 287 7.55 23.43 -11.63
CA ARG A 287 6.81 23.76 -10.40
C ARG A 287 6.33 25.21 -10.35
N ARG A 288 7.11 26.16 -10.89
CA ARG A 288 6.67 27.58 -11.01
C ARG A 288 5.46 27.72 -11.94
N ILE A 289 5.41 26.89 -13.01
CA ILE A 289 4.32 26.90 -13.99
C ILE A 289 3.08 26.16 -13.49
N ARG A 290 3.30 25.05 -12.73
CA ARG A 290 2.24 24.16 -12.21
C ARG A 290 2.48 23.83 -10.74
N PRO A 291 2.24 24.77 -9.81
CA PRO A 291 2.65 24.65 -8.40
C PRO A 291 1.96 23.53 -7.62
N HIS A 292 0.80 23.05 -8.08
CA HIS A 292 0.01 22.01 -7.40
C HIS A 292 -0.06 20.68 -8.18
N ASP A 293 0.84 20.48 -9.16
CA ASP A 293 0.89 19.21 -9.88
C ASP A 293 1.66 18.16 -9.04
N GLN A 294 0.91 17.21 -8.48
CA GLN A 294 1.47 16.13 -7.66
C GLN A 294 2.54 15.29 -8.39
N ARG A 295 2.52 15.28 -9.73
CA ARG A 295 3.52 14.53 -10.52
C ARG A 295 4.88 15.24 -10.46
N ILE A 296 4.86 16.57 -10.49
CA ILE A 296 6.07 17.40 -10.38
C ILE A 296 6.64 17.29 -8.97
N GLU A 297 5.79 17.32 -7.93
CA GLU A 297 6.22 17.14 -6.55
C GLU A 297 6.83 15.74 -6.31
N LYS A 298 6.22 14.68 -6.85
CA LYS A 298 6.79 13.33 -6.80
C LYS A 298 8.13 13.23 -7.52
N ALA A 299 8.24 13.85 -8.71
CA ALA A 299 9.50 13.88 -9.45
C ALA A 299 10.61 14.61 -8.68
N GLN A 300 10.28 15.73 -8.04
CA GLN A 300 11.22 16.45 -7.18
C GLN A 300 11.71 15.58 -6.02
N ALA A 301 10.79 14.93 -5.30
CA ALA A 301 11.15 14.04 -4.20
C ALA A 301 12.07 12.89 -4.65
N VAL A 302 11.80 12.28 -5.81
CA VAL A 302 12.66 11.22 -6.38
C VAL A 302 14.06 11.76 -6.70
N ILE A 303 14.16 12.95 -7.33
CA ILE A 303 15.44 13.58 -7.68
C ILE A 303 16.24 13.92 -6.41
N GLU A 304 15.59 14.48 -5.39
CA GLU A 304 16.22 14.81 -4.12
C GLU A 304 16.74 13.54 -3.40
N GLY A 305 15.90 12.50 -3.33
CA GLY A 305 16.29 11.23 -2.72
C GLY A 305 17.43 10.52 -3.47
N ALA A 306 17.43 10.58 -4.79
CA ALA A 306 18.50 10.01 -5.60
C ALA A 306 19.82 10.78 -5.45
N LYS A 307 19.77 12.12 -5.36
CA LYS A 307 20.97 12.95 -5.08
C LYS A 307 21.60 12.62 -3.73
N LEU A 308 20.78 12.42 -2.70
CA LEU A 308 21.28 12.03 -1.38
C LEU A 308 22.02 10.69 -1.43
N TYR A 309 21.55 9.75 -2.23
CA TYR A 309 22.19 8.45 -2.39
C TYR A 309 23.54 8.55 -3.14
N VAL A 310 23.59 9.29 -4.26
CA VAL A 310 24.80 9.47 -5.08
C VAL A 310 25.87 10.27 -4.34
N ALA A 311 25.49 11.34 -3.64
CA ALA A 311 26.42 12.22 -2.91
C ALA A 311 27.20 11.49 -1.81
N ASN A 312 26.74 10.34 -1.36
CA ASN A 312 27.41 9.54 -0.32
C ASN A 312 28.19 8.33 -0.89
N GLY A 313 28.53 8.35 -2.17
CA GLY A 313 29.41 7.37 -2.80
C GLY A 313 28.81 5.96 -2.97
N LEU A 314 27.51 5.86 -2.97
CA LEU A 314 26.76 4.60 -3.06
C LEU A 314 26.18 4.35 -4.47
N GLY A 315 26.52 5.18 -5.45
CA GLY A 315 26.05 5.12 -6.83
C GLY A 315 27.08 4.57 -7.81
#